data_c11d652b015cbc0d2d00fbb561400bcc
#
_entry.id   c11d652b015cbc0d2d00fbb561400bcc
#
_cell.length_a   1.000
_cell.length_b   1.000
_cell.length_c   1.000
_cell.angle_alpha   90.00
_cell.angle_beta   90.00
_cell.angle_gamma   90.00
#
_symmetry.space_group_name_H-M   'P 1'
#
loop_
_entity.id
_entity.type
_entity.pdbx_description
1 polymer ?
#
loop_
_entity_poly.entity_id
_entity_poly.type
_entity_poly.pdbx_seq_one_letter_code
_entity_poly.pdbx_strand_id
1 'polypeptide(L)'
;MNPISLASGVVPEFGPLDTIKAAVAGGFDAVGLWIEPPVWTPQLTRDVKRALADSGLPLLDVEVIWIKPQSDMSEHKRCIDIGVELGAKNVLCVSSDPDLSATAARLAELCVHAEGGGIRVALEFGVFTEVKTIGMARAVLDAVEHPLRALLIDPIHVDRSGATAADVAAVPPALLPYAQFCDAPAERPDPQDFNAVIIDAIDLRMQLGEGRLPLHAMLRALPRDIPLAIELRSKALREAYPDACERALVTGRATRAWLRSAERQAS
;
A
#
# COMPACT_ATOMS: atom_id res chain seq x y z
N MET A 1 2.54 4.04 -19.53
CA MET A 1 1.61 3.24 -18.66
C MET A 1 2.27 3.05 -17.31
N ASN A 2 1.56 3.26 -16.22
CA ASN A 2 2.10 3.10 -14.86
C ASN A 2 2.57 1.66 -14.63
N PRO A 3 3.74 1.44 -13.99
CA PRO A 3 4.12 0.12 -13.50
C PRO A 3 3.11 -0.37 -12.45
N ILE A 4 2.78 -1.67 -12.48
CA ILE A 4 1.86 -2.24 -11.49
C ILE A 4 2.60 -3.22 -10.58
N SER A 5 2.35 -3.14 -9.28
CA SER A 5 2.84 -4.06 -8.26
C SER A 5 1.69 -4.90 -7.71
N LEU A 6 1.93 -6.18 -7.47
CA LEU A 6 1.00 -7.00 -6.69
C LEU A 6 1.22 -6.70 -5.21
N ALA A 7 0.27 -6.04 -4.55
CA ALA A 7 0.29 -5.90 -3.09
C ALA A 7 -0.07 -7.24 -2.41
N SER A 8 0.47 -7.49 -1.22
CA SER A 8 0.21 -8.73 -0.46
C SER A 8 -1.27 -8.95 -0.18
N GLY A 9 -2.04 -7.87 -0.05
CA GLY A 9 -3.47 -7.90 0.24
C GLY A 9 -4.35 -8.51 -0.86
N VAL A 10 -3.83 -8.75 -2.07
CA VAL A 10 -4.55 -9.54 -3.09
C VAL A 10 -4.57 -11.02 -2.70
N VAL A 11 -3.51 -11.50 -2.06
CA VAL A 11 -3.31 -12.91 -1.70
C VAL A 11 -2.94 -13.06 -0.21
N PRO A 12 -3.75 -12.49 0.72
CA PRO A 12 -3.36 -12.30 2.12
C PRO A 12 -3.20 -13.61 2.91
N GLU A 13 -3.75 -14.71 2.43
CA GLU A 13 -3.63 -16.05 3.01
C GLU A 13 -2.36 -16.79 2.60
N PHE A 14 -1.54 -16.21 1.72
CA PHE A 14 -0.32 -16.82 1.21
C PHE A 14 0.94 -16.14 1.75
N GLY A 15 1.99 -16.92 1.91
CA GLY A 15 3.29 -16.40 2.34
C GLY A 15 4.06 -15.65 1.23
N PRO A 16 5.19 -15.03 1.59
CA PRO A 16 5.93 -14.15 0.67
C PRO A 16 6.43 -14.87 -0.60
N LEU A 17 6.80 -16.13 -0.51
CA LEU A 17 7.25 -16.91 -1.68
C LEU A 17 6.12 -17.16 -2.69
N ASP A 18 4.92 -17.44 -2.19
CA ASP A 18 3.76 -17.64 -3.06
C ASP A 18 3.24 -16.31 -3.60
N THR A 19 3.34 -15.21 -2.85
CA THR A 19 3.05 -13.86 -3.33
C THR A 19 3.95 -13.48 -4.50
N ILE A 20 5.26 -13.79 -4.44
CA ILE A 20 6.19 -13.55 -5.57
C ILE A 20 5.79 -14.38 -6.79
N LYS A 21 5.48 -15.68 -6.61
CA LYS A 21 5.01 -16.54 -7.71
C LYS A 21 3.74 -16.00 -8.34
N ALA A 22 2.79 -15.55 -7.52
CA ALA A 22 1.54 -14.96 -7.96
C ALA A 22 1.78 -13.67 -8.77
N ALA A 23 2.70 -12.80 -8.33
CA ALA A 23 3.08 -11.59 -9.05
C ALA A 23 3.63 -11.91 -10.46
N VAL A 24 4.51 -12.91 -10.56
CA VAL A 24 5.03 -13.40 -11.86
C VAL A 24 3.89 -13.91 -12.74
N ALA A 25 3.04 -14.79 -12.21
CA ALA A 25 1.92 -15.39 -12.95
C ALA A 25 0.91 -14.32 -13.42
N GLY A 26 0.69 -13.28 -12.60
CA GLY A 26 -0.18 -12.14 -12.90
C GLY A 26 0.40 -11.13 -13.90
N GLY A 27 1.69 -11.26 -14.26
CA GLY A 27 2.38 -10.32 -15.14
C GLY A 27 2.55 -8.94 -14.54
N PHE A 28 2.76 -8.86 -13.22
CA PHE A 28 3.07 -7.61 -12.52
C PHE A 28 4.51 -7.18 -12.77
N ASP A 29 4.77 -5.88 -12.66
CA ASP A 29 6.11 -5.29 -12.86
C ASP A 29 6.91 -5.23 -11.55
N ALA A 30 6.23 -5.41 -10.40
CA ALA A 30 6.80 -5.39 -9.07
C ALA A 30 5.94 -6.21 -8.10
N VAL A 31 6.40 -6.36 -6.85
CA VAL A 31 5.65 -7.03 -5.78
C VAL A 31 5.79 -6.26 -4.47
N GLY A 32 4.74 -6.27 -3.64
CA GLY A 32 4.73 -5.87 -2.24
C GLY A 32 4.63 -7.10 -1.34
N LEU A 33 5.28 -7.10 -0.18
CA LEU A 33 5.33 -8.26 0.72
C LEU A 33 4.88 -7.89 2.13
N TRP A 34 4.05 -8.77 2.71
CA TRP A 34 3.71 -8.71 4.12
C TRP A 34 4.87 -9.26 4.95
N ILE A 35 5.30 -8.48 5.97
CA ILE A 35 6.38 -8.85 6.88
C ILE A 35 5.83 -8.99 8.29
N GLU A 36 6.05 -10.15 8.89
CA GLU A 36 5.76 -10.42 10.30
C GLU A 36 7.06 -10.59 11.09
N PRO A 37 7.65 -9.52 11.64
CA PRO A 37 8.95 -9.55 12.27
C PRO A 37 9.13 -10.64 13.33
N PRO A 38 8.13 -10.94 14.19
CA PRO A 38 8.29 -11.97 15.24
C PRO A 38 8.53 -13.38 14.71
N VAL A 39 8.00 -13.71 13.53
CA VAL A 39 8.12 -15.06 12.91
C VAL A 39 9.06 -15.08 11.71
N TRP A 40 9.61 -13.93 11.31
CA TRP A 40 10.52 -13.82 10.18
C TRP A 40 11.91 -14.37 10.52
N THR A 41 12.35 -15.37 9.76
CA THR A 41 13.63 -16.05 10.00
C THR A 41 14.71 -15.64 8.99
N PRO A 42 16.02 -15.76 9.34
CA PRO A 42 17.10 -15.55 8.38
C PRO A 42 17.04 -16.52 7.17
N GLN A 43 16.46 -17.71 7.35
CA GLN A 43 16.26 -18.63 6.23
C GLN A 43 15.22 -18.08 5.25
N LEU A 44 14.09 -17.58 5.77
CA LEU A 44 13.04 -16.97 4.94
C LEU A 44 13.59 -15.77 4.15
N THR A 45 14.42 -14.91 4.78
CA THR A 45 15.09 -13.81 4.06
C THR A 45 15.90 -14.33 2.87
N ARG A 46 16.71 -15.36 3.06
CA ARG A 46 17.52 -15.96 1.96
C ARG A 46 16.64 -16.51 0.85
N ASP A 47 15.56 -17.18 1.19
CA ASP A 47 14.66 -17.80 0.22
C ASP A 47 13.88 -16.73 -0.58
N VAL A 48 13.39 -15.69 0.10
CA VAL A 48 12.72 -14.54 -0.54
C VAL A 48 13.69 -13.77 -1.45
N LYS A 49 14.93 -13.50 -1.00
CA LYS A 49 15.96 -12.85 -1.84
C LYS A 49 16.24 -13.66 -3.11
N ARG A 50 16.33 -14.97 -2.99
CA ARG A 50 16.52 -15.84 -4.16
C ARG A 50 15.31 -15.79 -5.09
N ALA A 51 14.10 -15.88 -4.56
CA ALA A 51 12.88 -15.82 -5.35
C ALA A 51 12.72 -14.48 -6.08
N LEU A 52 13.05 -13.35 -5.45
CA LEU A 52 13.08 -12.04 -6.08
C LEU A 52 14.13 -11.98 -7.21
N ALA A 53 15.34 -12.50 -6.95
CA ALA A 53 16.41 -12.53 -7.97
C ALA A 53 16.03 -13.42 -9.17
N ASP A 54 15.47 -14.62 -8.92
CA ASP A 54 15.07 -15.57 -9.96
C ASP A 54 13.90 -15.03 -10.79
N SER A 55 12.98 -14.29 -10.18
CA SER A 55 11.83 -13.67 -10.86
C SER A 55 12.18 -12.39 -11.61
N GLY A 56 13.25 -11.71 -11.20
CA GLY A 56 13.60 -10.37 -11.69
C GLY A 56 12.64 -9.27 -11.25
N LEU A 57 11.69 -9.54 -10.35
CA LEU A 57 10.74 -8.56 -9.85
C LEU A 57 11.40 -7.67 -8.78
N PRO A 58 11.35 -6.33 -8.92
CA PRO A 58 11.69 -5.43 -7.83
C PRO A 58 10.67 -5.54 -6.70
N LEU A 59 11.14 -5.41 -5.46
CA LEU A 59 10.31 -5.27 -4.28
C LEU A 59 9.93 -3.80 -4.11
N LEU A 60 8.67 -3.46 -4.40
CA LEU A 60 8.18 -2.08 -4.32
C LEU A 60 8.05 -1.62 -2.86
N ASP A 61 7.44 -2.44 -2.04
CA ASP A 61 7.17 -2.12 -0.65
C ASP A 61 7.12 -3.36 0.23
N VAL A 62 7.28 -3.12 1.52
CA VAL A 62 6.96 -4.07 2.59
C VAL A 62 5.91 -3.46 3.51
N GLU A 63 5.07 -4.28 4.11
CA GLU A 63 3.98 -3.89 4.99
C GLU A 63 3.86 -4.83 6.20
N VAL A 64 3.39 -4.42 7.35
CA VAL A 64 2.91 -3.08 7.70
C VAL A 64 3.52 -2.67 9.04
N ILE A 65 3.95 -1.43 9.16
CA ILE A 65 4.24 -0.80 10.45
C ILE A 65 2.94 -0.16 10.94
N TRP A 66 2.44 -0.60 12.08
CA TRP A 66 1.24 -0.04 12.70
C TRP A 66 1.58 0.65 14.01
N ILE A 67 1.78 1.96 13.97
CA ILE A 67 2.08 2.77 15.15
C ILE A 67 0.83 2.83 16.05
N LYS A 68 1.03 2.50 17.33
CA LYS A 68 0.04 2.60 18.42
C LYS A 68 0.69 3.29 19.60
N PRO A 69 -0.06 3.80 20.60
CA PRO A 69 0.52 4.49 21.76
C PRO A 69 1.63 3.73 22.49
N GLN A 70 1.56 2.41 22.50
CA GLN A 70 2.50 1.52 23.19
C GLN A 70 3.23 0.56 22.25
N SER A 71 3.39 0.94 20.97
CA SER A 71 4.11 0.12 20.00
C SER A 71 5.55 -0.16 20.42
N ASP A 72 6.00 -1.39 20.24
CA ASP A 72 7.40 -1.72 20.30
C ASP A 72 8.11 -1.23 19.03
N MET A 73 8.86 -0.15 19.18
CA MET A 73 9.61 0.44 18.06
C MET A 73 10.71 -0.49 17.54
N SER A 74 11.16 -1.49 18.33
CA SER A 74 12.14 -2.47 17.87
C SER A 74 11.57 -3.40 16.80
N GLU A 75 10.31 -3.81 16.92
CA GLU A 75 9.62 -4.60 15.88
C GLU A 75 9.43 -3.79 14.60
N HIS A 76 9.06 -2.51 14.73
CA HIS A 76 8.92 -1.62 13.57
C HIS A 76 10.25 -1.42 12.84
N LYS A 77 11.34 -1.19 13.58
CA LYS A 77 12.69 -1.09 13.03
C LYS A 77 13.12 -2.40 12.35
N ARG A 78 12.80 -3.55 12.97
CA ARG A 78 13.08 -4.85 12.36
C ARG A 78 12.32 -5.05 11.03
N CYS A 79 11.09 -4.55 10.91
CA CYS A 79 10.38 -4.57 9.62
C CYS A 79 11.16 -3.77 8.55
N ILE A 80 11.69 -2.60 8.91
CA ILE A 80 12.55 -1.79 8.03
C ILE A 80 13.83 -2.57 7.67
N ASP A 81 14.51 -3.17 8.66
CA ASP A 81 15.77 -3.91 8.43
C ASP A 81 15.56 -5.07 7.45
N ILE A 82 14.46 -5.81 7.60
CA ILE A 82 14.07 -6.89 6.67
C ILE A 82 13.82 -6.28 5.27
N GLY A 83 13.04 -5.19 5.18
CA GLY A 83 12.77 -4.51 3.92
C GLY A 83 14.05 -4.05 3.22
N VAL A 84 14.98 -3.45 3.95
CA VAL A 84 16.31 -3.04 3.45
C VAL A 84 17.10 -4.24 2.95
N GLU A 85 17.16 -5.33 3.71
CA GLU A 85 17.88 -6.54 3.32
C GLU A 85 17.28 -7.17 2.05
N LEU A 86 15.98 -7.09 1.85
CA LEU A 86 15.27 -7.57 0.66
C LEU A 86 15.35 -6.59 -0.53
N GLY A 87 15.78 -5.34 -0.32
CA GLY A 87 15.88 -4.32 -1.35
C GLY A 87 14.58 -3.57 -1.64
N ALA A 88 13.64 -3.54 -0.68
CA ALA A 88 12.40 -2.78 -0.77
C ALA A 88 12.66 -1.28 -0.93
N LYS A 89 11.79 -0.60 -1.68
CA LYS A 89 11.87 0.86 -1.88
C LYS A 89 11.10 1.63 -0.82
N ASN A 90 10.04 1.04 -0.30
CA ASN A 90 9.14 1.67 0.66
C ASN A 90 8.76 0.69 1.77
N VAL A 91 8.38 1.23 2.92
CA VAL A 91 7.64 0.52 3.97
C VAL A 91 6.34 1.25 4.25
N LEU A 92 5.23 0.53 4.20
CA LEU A 92 3.91 1.05 4.53
C LEU A 92 3.78 1.22 6.04
N CYS A 93 3.31 2.39 6.46
CA CYS A 93 3.10 2.74 7.86
C CYS A 93 1.70 3.34 8.05
N VAL A 94 0.96 2.86 9.04
CA VAL A 94 -0.30 3.45 9.52
C VAL A 94 -0.19 3.82 10.98
N SER A 95 -1.04 4.71 11.48
CA SER A 95 -1.04 5.09 12.90
C SER A 95 -2.43 5.14 13.51
N SER A 96 -2.60 4.41 14.60
CA SER A 96 -3.73 4.48 15.52
C SER A 96 -3.35 5.12 16.86
N ASP A 97 -2.32 5.99 16.86
CA ASP A 97 -2.03 6.84 18.00
C ASP A 97 -2.90 8.12 17.90
N PRO A 98 -3.75 8.42 18.89
CA PRO A 98 -4.60 9.61 18.86
C PRO A 98 -3.80 10.92 18.97
N ASP A 99 -2.53 10.87 19.45
CA ASP A 99 -1.62 12.00 19.46
C ASP A 99 -0.82 12.04 18.14
N LEU A 100 -1.19 12.96 17.25
CA LEU A 100 -0.50 13.17 15.98
C LEU A 100 0.96 13.63 16.17
N SER A 101 1.28 14.30 17.29
CA SER A 101 2.67 14.70 17.58
C SER A 101 3.51 13.49 17.96
N ALA A 102 2.94 12.54 18.71
CA ALA A 102 3.59 11.26 19.00
C ALA A 102 3.77 10.42 17.72
N THR A 103 2.76 10.41 16.83
CA THR A 103 2.88 9.79 15.51
C THR A 103 4.03 10.39 14.72
N ALA A 104 4.14 11.73 14.65
CA ALA A 104 5.21 12.41 13.94
C ALA A 104 6.60 12.08 14.51
N ALA A 105 6.73 12.08 15.84
CA ALA A 105 7.99 11.74 16.50
C ALA A 105 8.45 10.30 16.18
N ARG A 106 7.52 9.34 16.24
CA ARG A 106 7.81 7.92 15.88
C ARG A 106 8.11 7.75 14.39
N LEU A 107 7.37 8.43 13.53
CA LEU A 107 7.64 8.42 12.10
C LEU A 107 9.04 8.99 11.77
N ALA A 108 9.44 10.08 12.45
CA ALA A 108 10.78 10.64 12.33
C ALA A 108 11.86 9.64 12.77
N GLU A 109 11.66 8.95 13.90
CA GLU A 109 12.55 7.90 14.38
C GLU A 109 12.70 6.75 13.36
N LEU A 110 11.59 6.32 12.74
CA LEU A 110 11.62 5.30 11.71
C LEU A 110 12.34 5.77 10.44
N CYS A 111 12.14 7.03 10.03
CA CYS A 111 12.85 7.62 8.90
C CYS A 111 14.36 7.67 9.12
N VAL A 112 14.80 8.08 10.33
CA VAL A 112 16.23 8.05 10.72
C VAL A 112 16.77 6.63 10.68
N HIS A 113 16.05 5.65 11.23
CA HIS A 113 16.47 4.24 11.19
C HIS A 113 16.59 3.71 9.74
N ALA A 114 15.69 4.15 8.86
CA ALA A 114 15.64 3.74 7.45
C ALA A 114 16.76 4.37 6.59
N GLU A 115 17.50 5.38 7.09
CA GLU A 115 18.44 6.20 6.32
C GLU A 115 19.55 5.37 5.68
N GLY A 116 20.14 4.44 6.43
CA GLY A 116 21.23 3.58 5.95
C GLY A 116 20.84 2.68 4.78
N GLY A 117 19.57 2.33 4.65
CA GLY A 117 19.03 1.52 3.55
C GLY A 117 18.32 2.31 2.47
N GLY A 118 18.05 3.60 2.69
CA GLY A 118 17.36 4.47 1.75
C GLY A 118 15.89 4.09 1.48
N ILE A 119 15.28 3.28 2.37
CA ILE A 119 13.87 2.87 2.25
C ILE A 119 12.96 3.99 2.75
N ARG A 120 11.92 4.34 1.99
CA ARG A 120 10.99 5.40 2.36
C ARG A 120 9.91 4.89 3.30
N VAL A 121 9.59 5.66 4.34
CA VAL A 121 8.51 5.36 5.28
C VAL A 121 7.26 6.10 4.80
N ALA A 122 6.32 5.35 4.22
CA ALA A 122 5.12 5.87 3.58
C ALA A 122 3.93 5.79 4.54
N LEU A 123 3.52 6.95 5.08
CA LEU A 123 2.37 7.06 5.97
C LEU A 123 1.08 6.97 5.14
N GLU A 124 0.27 5.97 5.43
CA GLU A 124 -1.08 5.84 4.91
C GLU A 124 -2.09 6.38 5.94
N PHE A 125 -3.10 7.09 5.45
CA PHE A 125 -4.25 7.50 6.24
C PHE A 125 -5.47 6.65 5.89
N GLY A 126 -6.37 6.50 6.86
CA GLY A 126 -7.62 5.78 6.63
C GLY A 126 -8.56 5.90 7.82
N VAL A 127 -9.86 5.88 7.55
CA VAL A 127 -10.90 6.04 8.60
C VAL A 127 -10.88 4.92 9.65
N PHE A 128 -10.15 3.83 9.39
CA PHE A 128 -9.90 2.73 10.33
C PHE A 128 -8.74 3.00 11.30
N THR A 129 -8.04 4.12 11.17
CA THR A 129 -6.90 4.54 12.01
C THR A 129 -7.21 5.85 12.72
N GLU A 130 -6.24 6.42 13.47
CA GLU A 130 -6.36 7.75 14.04
C GLU A 130 -5.83 8.86 13.11
N VAL A 131 -4.99 8.53 12.15
CA VAL A 131 -4.67 9.42 11.02
C VAL A 131 -5.72 9.21 9.92
N LYS A 132 -6.87 9.84 10.07
CA LYS A 132 -8.10 9.52 9.30
C LYS A 132 -8.18 10.21 7.94
N THR A 133 -7.47 11.30 7.74
CA THR A 133 -7.61 12.14 6.55
C THR A 133 -6.27 12.53 5.95
N ILE A 134 -6.28 12.89 4.67
CA ILE A 134 -5.10 13.41 3.96
C ILE A 134 -4.52 14.66 4.66
N GLY A 135 -5.40 15.51 5.22
CA GLY A 135 -4.98 16.70 5.98
C GLY A 135 -4.23 16.35 7.27
N MET A 136 -4.70 15.34 8.02
CA MET A 136 -4.01 14.84 9.21
C MET A 136 -2.66 14.20 8.86
N ALA A 137 -2.61 13.36 7.82
CA ALA A 137 -1.37 12.76 7.35
C ALA A 137 -0.35 13.83 6.90
N ARG A 138 -0.82 14.86 6.19
CA ARG A 138 0.02 16.01 5.82
C ARG A 138 0.57 16.74 7.04
N ALA A 139 -0.26 17.01 8.04
CA ALA A 139 0.18 17.67 9.28
C ALA A 139 1.26 16.84 10.00
N VAL A 140 1.11 15.52 10.07
CA VAL A 140 2.15 14.62 10.60
C VAL A 140 3.44 14.74 9.79
N LEU A 141 3.36 14.63 8.46
CA LEU A 141 4.54 14.65 7.59
C LEU A 141 5.24 16.01 7.58
N ASP A 142 4.51 17.10 7.70
CA ASP A 142 5.07 18.46 7.77
C ASP A 142 5.89 18.67 9.06
N ALA A 143 5.57 17.94 10.13
CA ALA A 143 6.34 17.91 11.39
C ALA A 143 7.56 16.97 11.34
N VAL A 144 7.71 16.15 10.31
CA VAL A 144 8.83 15.22 10.13
C VAL A 144 9.84 15.82 9.13
N GLU A 145 10.94 16.39 9.64
CA GLU A 145 12.00 16.96 8.81
C GLU A 145 12.98 15.87 8.33
N HIS A 146 12.51 14.95 7.46
CA HIS A 146 13.36 13.88 6.93
C HIS A 146 13.03 13.56 5.46
N PRO A 147 14.04 13.37 4.58
CA PRO A 147 13.82 13.13 3.14
C PRO A 147 13.13 11.79 2.83
N LEU A 148 13.23 10.80 3.71
CA LEU A 148 12.61 9.49 3.53
C LEU A 148 11.13 9.43 3.96
N ARG A 149 10.57 10.52 4.52
CA ARG A 149 9.14 10.58 4.77
C ARG A 149 8.35 10.53 3.45
N ALA A 150 7.24 9.84 3.45
CA ALA A 150 6.38 9.74 2.29
C ALA A 150 4.90 9.64 2.70
N LEU A 151 4.01 9.96 1.77
CA LEU A 151 2.58 9.76 1.87
C LEU A 151 2.17 8.64 0.92
N LEU A 152 1.37 7.70 1.41
CA LEU A 152 0.72 6.70 0.58
C LEU A 152 -0.73 7.13 0.32
N ILE A 153 -1.11 7.12 -0.94
CA ILE A 153 -2.47 7.37 -1.39
C ILE A 153 -3.11 6.04 -1.78
N ASP A 154 -4.28 5.76 -1.20
CA ASP A 154 -5.19 4.72 -1.66
C ASP A 154 -6.55 5.35 -1.98
N PRO A 155 -7.12 5.19 -3.18
CA PRO A 155 -8.39 5.76 -3.58
C PRO A 155 -9.56 5.49 -2.63
N ILE A 156 -9.62 4.29 -2.02
CA ILE A 156 -10.68 3.98 -1.06
C ILE A 156 -10.56 4.86 0.19
N HIS A 157 -9.35 5.07 0.70
CA HIS A 157 -9.15 5.90 1.89
C HIS A 157 -9.33 7.39 1.59
N VAL A 158 -8.98 7.84 0.39
CA VAL A 158 -9.33 9.19 -0.08
C VAL A 158 -10.85 9.37 -0.07
N ASP A 159 -11.60 8.45 -0.70
CA ASP A 159 -13.06 8.56 -0.77
C ASP A 159 -13.71 8.48 0.62
N ARG A 160 -13.35 7.48 1.43
CA ARG A 160 -13.95 7.23 2.74
C ARG A 160 -13.68 8.36 3.75
N SER A 161 -12.57 9.08 3.60
CA SER A 161 -12.26 10.28 4.40
C SER A 161 -12.95 11.55 3.91
N GLY A 162 -13.68 11.49 2.79
CA GLY A 162 -14.33 12.64 2.17
C GLY A 162 -13.39 13.53 1.37
N ALA A 163 -12.13 13.14 1.18
CA ALA A 163 -11.17 13.84 0.33
C ALA A 163 -11.46 13.57 -1.16
N THR A 164 -10.83 14.34 -2.02
CA THR A 164 -11.06 14.34 -3.47
C THR A 164 -9.74 14.21 -4.24
N ALA A 165 -9.83 14.03 -5.54
CA ALA A 165 -8.67 14.08 -6.42
C ALA A 165 -7.93 15.44 -6.39
N ALA A 166 -8.63 16.53 -6.08
CA ALA A 166 -8.01 17.84 -5.92
C ALA A 166 -7.12 17.92 -4.69
N ASP A 167 -7.54 17.26 -3.59
CA ASP A 167 -6.72 17.16 -2.37
C ASP A 167 -5.46 16.33 -2.62
N VAL A 168 -5.56 15.25 -3.42
CA VAL A 168 -4.41 14.44 -3.86
C VAL A 168 -3.47 15.27 -4.73
N ALA A 169 -3.99 16.03 -5.70
CA ALA A 169 -3.19 16.89 -6.57
C ALA A 169 -2.44 18.00 -5.81
N ALA A 170 -2.93 18.41 -4.64
CA ALA A 170 -2.28 19.39 -3.78
C ALA A 170 -1.09 18.82 -2.96
N VAL A 171 -0.88 17.51 -2.98
CA VAL A 171 0.28 16.88 -2.32
C VAL A 171 1.55 17.11 -3.13
N PRO A 172 2.66 17.56 -2.52
CA PRO A 172 3.93 17.67 -3.22
C PRO A 172 4.34 16.32 -3.84
N PRO A 173 4.65 16.26 -5.14
CA PRO A 173 5.02 15.00 -5.81
C PRO A 173 6.18 14.25 -5.14
N ALA A 174 7.11 14.97 -4.51
CA ALA A 174 8.23 14.39 -3.79
C ALA A 174 7.83 13.51 -2.59
N LEU A 175 6.61 13.68 -2.07
CA LEU A 175 6.07 12.85 -1.00
C LEU A 175 5.38 11.57 -1.52
N LEU A 176 5.17 11.44 -2.82
CA LEU A 176 4.39 10.35 -3.42
C LEU A 176 5.31 9.38 -4.19
N PRO A 177 5.93 8.38 -3.51
CA PRO A 177 6.82 7.43 -4.18
C PRO A 177 6.05 6.35 -4.95
N TYR A 178 4.87 5.99 -4.51
CA TYR A 178 3.93 5.05 -5.10
C TYR A 178 2.53 5.32 -4.56
N ALA A 179 1.53 4.67 -5.12
CA ALA A 179 0.16 4.68 -4.61
C ALA A 179 -0.38 3.26 -4.55
N GLN A 180 -1.21 2.95 -3.57
CA GLN A 180 -2.09 1.80 -3.63
C GLN A 180 -3.28 2.12 -4.53
N PHE A 181 -3.87 1.10 -5.16
CA PHE A 181 -4.95 1.32 -6.11
C PHE A 181 -5.94 0.16 -6.12
N CYS A 182 -7.20 0.47 -5.88
CA CYS A 182 -8.34 -0.43 -5.98
C CYS A 182 -9.59 0.36 -6.39
N ASP A 183 -10.66 -0.34 -6.71
CA ASP A 183 -12.01 0.24 -6.76
C ASP A 183 -12.82 -0.22 -5.54
N ALA A 184 -13.98 0.38 -5.32
CA ALA A 184 -14.88 0.04 -4.22
C ALA A 184 -16.34 0.41 -4.53
N PRO A 185 -17.33 -0.12 -3.78
CA PRO A 185 -18.73 0.31 -3.88
C PRO A 185 -18.90 1.80 -3.59
N ALA A 186 -19.99 2.39 -4.12
CA ALA A 186 -20.36 3.78 -3.85
C ALA A 186 -20.78 4.00 -2.39
N GLU A 187 -21.38 2.98 -1.79
CA GLU A 187 -21.83 3.00 -0.42
C GLU A 187 -20.64 3.08 0.52
N ARG A 188 -20.67 4.07 1.40
CA ARG A 188 -19.64 4.25 2.44
C ARG A 188 -20.15 3.60 3.73
N PRO A 189 -19.28 2.91 4.48
CA PRO A 189 -19.66 2.41 5.80
C PRO A 189 -19.96 3.58 6.75
N ASP A 190 -20.80 3.35 7.75
CA ASP A 190 -20.95 4.29 8.86
C ASP A 190 -19.59 4.39 9.58
N PRO A 191 -18.96 5.58 9.66
CA PRO A 191 -17.67 5.74 10.30
C PRO A 191 -17.68 5.46 11.80
N GLN A 192 -18.85 5.36 12.43
CA GLN A 192 -19.02 4.97 13.83
C GLN A 192 -19.12 3.44 14.00
N ASP A 193 -19.42 2.70 12.95
CA ASP A 193 -19.38 1.23 12.94
C ASP A 193 -17.99 0.74 12.48
N PHE A 194 -17.11 0.56 13.47
CA PHE A 194 -15.73 0.11 13.19
C PHE A 194 -15.68 -1.22 12.44
N ASN A 195 -16.60 -2.15 12.70
CA ASN A 195 -16.64 -3.43 11.99
C ASN A 195 -17.01 -3.24 10.51
N ALA A 196 -17.99 -2.40 10.20
CA ALA A 196 -18.35 -2.07 8.84
C ALA A 196 -17.19 -1.38 8.10
N VAL A 197 -16.46 -0.47 8.77
CA VAL A 197 -15.27 0.20 8.23
C VAL A 197 -14.16 -0.81 7.91
N ILE A 198 -13.89 -1.76 8.80
CA ILE A 198 -12.89 -2.81 8.55
C ILE A 198 -13.32 -3.72 7.39
N ILE A 199 -14.58 -4.17 7.36
CA ILE A 199 -15.09 -5.01 6.28
C ILE A 199 -14.96 -4.30 4.93
N ASP A 200 -15.30 -3.02 4.85
CA ASP A 200 -15.12 -2.21 3.62
C ASP A 200 -13.66 -2.20 3.17
N ALA A 201 -12.73 -1.99 4.10
CA ALA A 201 -11.30 -1.88 3.81
C ALA A 201 -10.63 -3.20 3.39
N ILE A 202 -11.10 -4.36 3.92
CA ILE A 202 -10.39 -5.64 3.75
C ILE A 202 -11.17 -6.72 2.99
N ASP A 203 -12.48 -6.52 2.70
CA ASP A 203 -13.31 -7.54 2.06
C ASP A 203 -14.10 -7.03 0.85
N LEU A 204 -14.39 -5.72 0.76
CA LEU A 204 -15.28 -5.16 -0.25
C LEU A 204 -14.57 -4.42 -1.38
N ARG A 205 -13.25 -4.46 -1.45
CA ARG A 205 -12.52 -3.85 -2.58
C ARG A 205 -12.84 -4.58 -3.88
N MET A 206 -12.85 -3.84 -4.97
CA MET A 206 -13.25 -4.28 -6.30
C MET A 206 -12.12 -4.05 -7.31
N GLN A 207 -12.14 -4.80 -8.41
CA GLN A 207 -11.21 -4.55 -9.51
C GLN A 207 -11.45 -3.18 -10.14
N LEU A 208 -10.41 -2.61 -10.73
CA LEU A 208 -10.47 -1.27 -11.31
C LEU A 208 -11.56 -1.19 -12.38
N GLY A 209 -12.50 -0.27 -12.21
CA GLY A 209 -13.64 -0.05 -13.08
C GLY A 209 -14.89 -0.87 -12.78
N GLU A 210 -14.85 -1.75 -11.77
CA GLU A 210 -16.03 -2.50 -11.32
C GLU A 210 -16.83 -1.75 -10.23
N GLY A 211 -16.17 -0.81 -9.52
CA GLY A 211 -16.77 -0.01 -8.48
C GLY A 211 -17.23 1.38 -8.95
N ARG A 212 -17.16 2.34 -8.03
CA ARG A 212 -17.65 3.70 -8.24
C ARG A 212 -16.68 4.79 -7.79
N LEU A 213 -15.45 4.44 -7.42
CA LEU A 213 -14.46 5.44 -7.07
C LEU A 213 -14.07 6.28 -8.31
N PRO A 214 -13.74 7.56 -8.15
CA PRO A 214 -13.37 8.43 -9.27
C PRO A 214 -11.93 8.17 -9.75
N LEU A 215 -11.61 6.90 -10.07
CA LEU A 215 -10.25 6.43 -10.32
C LEU A 215 -9.51 7.17 -11.42
N HIS A 216 -10.20 7.56 -12.50
CA HIS A 216 -9.58 8.36 -13.57
C HIS A 216 -9.14 9.75 -13.08
N ALA A 217 -9.92 10.37 -12.20
CA ALA A 217 -9.54 11.66 -11.60
C ALA A 217 -8.39 11.48 -10.60
N MET A 218 -8.41 10.40 -9.80
CA MET A 218 -7.34 10.04 -8.87
C MET A 218 -6.02 9.78 -9.62
N LEU A 219 -6.06 8.96 -10.68
CA LEU A 219 -4.85 8.67 -11.47
C LEU A 219 -4.23 9.93 -12.07
N ARG A 220 -5.06 10.86 -12.57
CA ARG A 220 -4.57 12.14 -13.09
C ARG A 220 -4.01 13.09 -12.02
N ALA A 221 -4.46 12.95 -10.77
CA ALA A 221 -3.98 13.73 -9.63
C ALA A 221 -2.62 13.27 -9.11
N LEU A 222 -2.26 12.02 -9.36
CA LEU A 222 -0.98 11.43 -8.98
C LEU A 222 0.16 11.86 -9.94
N PRO A 223 1.43 11.78 -9.52
CA PRO A 223 2.56 11.97 -10.43
C PRO A 223 2.48 11.02 -11.63
N ARG A 224 2.89 11.52 -12.80
CA ARG A 224 2.92 10.70 -14.00
C ARG A 224 3.84 9.48 -13.81
N ASP A 225 3.42 8.32 -14.32
CA ASP A 225 4.17 7.06 -14.28
C ASP A 225 4.50 6.55 -12.87
N ILE A 226 3.79 7.05 -11.83
CA ILE A 226 3.92 6.54 -10.45
C ILE A 226 3.63 5.03 -10.40
N PRO A 227 4.39 4.21 -9.66
CA PRO A 227 4.05 2.82 -9.44
C PRO A 227 2.70 2.67 -8.71
N LEU A 228 1.86 1.76 -9.17
CA LEU A 228 0.57 1.45 -8.55
C LEU A 228 0.63 0.06 -7.91
N ALA A 229 0.59 0.00 -6.59
CA ALA A 229 0.42 -1.24 -5.85
C ALA A 229 -1.07 -1.62 -5.86
N ILE A 230 -1.43 -2.70 -6.53
CA ILE A 230 -2.83 -3.14 -6.62
C ILE A 230 -3.20 -3.82 -5.31
N GLU A 231 -3.88 -3.08 -4.44
CA GLU A 231 -4.28 -3.49 -3.10
C GLU A 231 -5.74 -3.94 -3.13
N LEU A 232 -5.95 -5.17 -3.59
CA LEU A 232 -7.29 -5.68 -3.84
C LEU A 232 -7.70 -6.71 -2.77
N ARG A 233 -7.96 -6.23 -1.56
CA ARG A 233 -8.55 -7.03 -0.48
C ARG A 233 -10.04 -7.25 -0.77
N SER A 234 -10.35 -8.37 -1.41
CA SER A 234 -11.70 -8.70 -1.89
C SER A 234 -12.08 -10.12 -1.48
N LYS A 235 -13.09 -10.27 -0.62
CA LYS A 235 -13.62 -11.57 -0.24
C LYS A 235 -14.19 -12.31 -1.44
N ALA A 236 -14.96 -11.62 -2.28
CA ALA A 236 -15.55 -12.20 -3.48
C ALA A 236 -14.47 -12.74 -4.45
N LEU A 237 -13.35 -12.01 -4.61
CA LEU A 237 -12.25 -12.45 -5.47
C LEU A 237 -11.51 -13.65 -4.86
N ARG A 238 -11.31 -13.68 -3.53
CA ARG A 238 -10.72 -14.84 -2.85
C ARG A 238 -11.57 -16.11 -2.97
N GLU A 239 -12.89 -15.96 -2.87
CA GLU A 239 -13.83 -17.08 -3.02
C GLU A 239 -13.91 -17.59 -4.48
N ALA A 240 -13.88 -16.67 -5.46
CA ALA A 240 -13.94 -17.02 -6.88
C ALA A 240 -12.63 -17.64 -7.40
N TYR A 241 -11.48 -17.20 -6.87
CA TYR A 241 -10.14 -17.63 -7.27
C TYR A 241 -9.31 -17.99 -6.03
N PRO A 242 -9.47 -19.20 -5.49
CA PRO A 242 -8.74 -19.62 -4.29
C PRO A 242 -7.24 -19.82 -4.52
N ASP A 243 -6.80 -20.08 -5.75
CA ASP A 243 -5.39 -20.16 -6.12
C ASP A 243 -4.79 -18.77 -6.28
N ALA A 244 -3.62 -18.54 -5.65
CA ALA A 244 -2.95 -17.24 -5.66
C ALA A 244 -2.54 -16.78 -7.07
N CYS A 245 -2.04 -17.69 -7.91
CA CYS A 245 -1.59 -17.37 -9.25
C CYS A 245 -2.75 -17.06 -10.19
N GLU A 246 -3.84 -17.81 -10.09
CA GLU A 246 -5.07 -17.53 -10.86
C GLU A 246 -5.67 -16.19 -10.47
N ARG A 247 -5.75 -15.89 -9.16
CA ARG A 247 -6.23 -14.62 -8.64
C ARG A 247 -5.39 -13.44 -9.12
N ALA A 248 -4.07 -13.55 -9.01
CA ALA A 248 -3.15 -12.54 -9.52
C ALA A 248 -3.26 -12.36 -11.04
N LEU A 249 -3.45 -13.45 -11.81
CA LEU A 249 -3.60 -13.39 -13.25
C LEU A 249 -4.84 -12.61 -13.67
N VAL A 250 -6.00 -12.87 -13.06
CA VAL A 250 -7.23 -12.13 -13.39
C VAL A 250 -7.12 -10.67 -12.97
N THR A 251 -6.52 -10.39 -11.79
CA THR A 251 -6.28 -9.04 -11.28
C THR A 251 -5.33 -8.25 -12.18
N GLY A 252 -4.20 -8.82 -12.58
CA GLY A 252 -3.24 -8.17 -13.45
C GLY A 252 -3.81 -7.87 -14.84
N ARG A 253 -4.57 -8.81 -15.42
CA ARG A 253 -5.26 -8.60 -16.71
C ARG A 253 -6.29 -7.47 -16.64
N ALA A 254 -7.15 -7.46 -15.63
CA ALA A 254 -8.16 -6.43 -15.43
C ALA A 254 -7.52 -5.06 -15.23
N THR A 255 -6.50 -4.96 -14.37
CA THR A 255 -5.75 -3.73 -14.12
C THR A 255 -5.15 -3.15 -15.39
N ARG A 256 -4.44 -3.98 -16.19
CA ARG A 256 -3.84 -3.51 -17.43
C ARG A 256 -4.89 -3.13 -18.49
N ALA A 257 -6.02 -3.82 -18.54
CA ALA A 257 -7.12 -3.46 -19.43
C ALA A 257 -7.70 -2.08 -19.06
N TRP A 258 -7.90 -1.83 -17.75
CA TRP A 258 -8.39 -0.56 -17.26
C TRP A 258 -7.40 0.59 -17.54
N LEU A 259 -6.11 0.42 -17.25
CA LEU A 259 -5.07 1.42 -17.51
C LEU A 259 -4.99 1.80 -19.01
N ARG A 260 -5.07 0.82 -19.92
CA ARG A 260 -5.13 1.10 -21.36
C ARG A 260 -6.37 1.91 -21.75
N SER A 261 -7.50 1.68 -21.08
CA SER A 261 -8.72 2.47 -21.33
C SER A 261 -8.58 3.91 -20.82
N ALA A 262 -7.93 4.08 -19.65
CA ALA A 262 -7.67 5.38 -19.07
C ALA A 262 -6.75 6.26 -19.94
N GLU A 263 -5.70 5.67 -20.53
CA GLU A 263 -4.82 6.39 -21.47
C GLU A 263 -5.56 6.86 -22.72
N ARG A 264 -6.43 6.05 -23.28
CA ARG A 264 -7.25 6.44 -24.45
C ARG A 264 -8.24 7.56 -24.17
N GLN A 265 -8.68 7.73 -22.93
CA GLN A 265 -9.58 8.83 -22.54
C GLN A 265 -8.82 10.13 -22.24
N ALA A 266 -7.52 10.06 -22.03
CA ALA A 266 -6.66 11.21 -21.75
C ALA A 266 -6.00 11.80 -23.02
N SER A 267 -6.09 11.08 -24.15
CA SER A 267 -5.60 11.50 -25.47
C SER A 267 -6.68 12.23 -26.27
#